data_6c77b26bbffb806a64e916550a500235
#
_entry.id   6c77b26bbffb806a64e916550a500235
#
_cell.length_a   1.000
_cell.length_b   1.000
_cell.length_c   1.000
_cell.angle_alpha   90.00
_cell.angle_beta   90.00
_cell.angle_gamma   90.00
#
_symmetry.space_group_name_H-M   'P 1'
#
loop_
_entity.id
_entity.type
_entity.pdbx_description
1 polymer ?
#
loop_
_entity_poly.entity_id
_entity_poly.type
_entity_poly.pdbx_seq_one_letter_code
_entity_poly.pdbx_strand_id
1 'polypeptide(L)'
;EKKPDSIVKKRRTKTNQLQLFSDSIVLANEEHIDEKERKRRFNLTIENARLFIEGHRNGSFSFTPIGAAQGWDPNSYASCVDEYQRMGYSYIALGGLVRSTTSEIIGILEAVSKVRKRGTKLHVFGVARADALERFISLGVSSVDSAGMLRQAWLSSSSNYYSPDMNHYTAIRVPPAEGKKKNISSDEYKVLLKKEAICLNSLRDYDYGRISLEKALARVMIYDKLMGGNGSLRRKYKRTLTDKPWKQCPCRLCQDTGIDI
;
A
#
# COMPACT_ATOMS: atom_id res chain seq x y z
N GLU A 1 59.88 -7.40 0.19
CA GLU A 1 59.06 -6.59 1.12
C GLU A 1 57.84 -6.08 0.42
N LYS A 2 56.69 -6.72 0.67
CA LYS A 2 55.38 -6.26 0.20
C LYS A 2 54.64 -5.59 1.36
N LYS A 3 54.23 -4.34 1.17
CA LYS A 3 53.39 -3.62 2.12
C LYS A 3 51.96 -4.22 2.10
N PRO A 4 51.28 -4.31 3.26
CA PRO A 4 49.92 -4.82 3.31
C PRO A 4 48.90 -3.76 2.87
N ASP A 5 47.87 -4.21 2.13
CA ASP A 5 46.76 -3.44 1.63
C ASP A 5 45.91 -2.82 2.74
N SER A 6 45.58 -1.55 2.57
CA SER A 6 44.72 -0.77 3.44
C SER A 6 43.28 -1.27 3.38
N ILE A 7 42.79 -1.78 4.50
CA ILE A 7 41.37 -2.15 4.68
C ILE A 7 40.52 -0.87 4.69
N VAL A 8 39.84 -0.62 3.60
CA VAL A 8 38.79 0.42 3.52
C VAL A 8 37.60 -0.02 4.37
N LYS A 9 37.48 0.54 5.57
CA LYS A 9 36.26 0.41 6.39
C LYS A 9 35.07 1.07 5.66
N LYS A 10 34.22 0.29 4.97
CA LYS A 10 32.91 0.75 4.53
C LYS A 10 32.08 1.15 5.75
N ARG A 11 31.80 2.45 5.89
CA ARG A 11 30.80 2.96 6.82
C ARG A 11 29.46 2.31 6.49
N ARG A 12 28.95 1.44 7.36
CA ARG A 12 27.56 0.99 7.34
C ARG A 12 26.68 2.21 7.64
N THR A 13 26.05 2.78 6.62
CA THR A 13 24.93 3.67 6.77
C THR A 13 23.80 2.87 7.45
N LYS A 14 23.24 3.41 8.53
CA LYS A 14 22.05 2.84 9.18
C LYS A 14 20.89 2.90 8.19
N THR A 15 20.64 1.81 7.52
CA THR A 15 19.46 1.62 6.71
C THR A 15 18.24 1.55 7.65
N ASN A 16 17.25 2.41 7.46
CA ASN A 16 16.02 2.39 8.23
C ASN A 16 15.36 1.01 8.09
N GLN A 17 14.83 0.46 9.18
CA GLN A 17 14.13 -0.84 9.19
C GLN A 17 13.02 -0.96 8.13
N LEU A 18 12.44 0.18 7.71
CA LEU A 18 11.45 0.26 6.63
C LEU A 18 12.04 0.04 5.22
N GLN A 19 13.31 0.37 5.00
CA GLN A 19 14.04 0.07 3.76
C GLN A 19 14.37 -1.42 3.64
N LEU A 20 14.65 -2.09 4.77
CA LEU A 20 14.87 -3.54 4.80
C LEU A 20 13.66 -4.36 4.32
N PHE A 21 12.43 -3.89 4.55
CA PHE A 21 11.24 -4.55 4.03
C PHE A 21 11.00 -4.30 2.53
N SER A 22 11.42 -3.16 1.99
CA SER A 22 11.35 -2.91 0.55
C SER A 22 12.47 -3.64 -0.20
N ASP A 23 13.68 -3.64 0.35
CA ASP A 23 14.87 -4.21 -0.30
C ASP A 23 14.90 -5.75 -0.22
N SER A 24 14.36 -6.36 0.84
CA SER A 24 14.21 -7.82 0.92
C SER A 24 13.16 -8.38 -0.06
N ILE A 25 12.22 -7.55 -0.52
CA ILE A 25 11.28 -7.93 -1.59
C ILE A 25 11.88 -7.68 -2.99
N VAL A 26 12.82 -6.74 -3.12
CA VAL A 26 13.48 -6.39 -4.38
C VAL A 26 14.67 -7.31 -4.70
N LEU A 27 15.28 -7.93 -3.68
CA LEU A 27 16.44 -8.83 -3.86
C LEU A 27 16.10 -10.32 -4.00
N ALA A 28 14.82 -10.71 -4.10
CA ALA A 28 14.51 -11.95 -4.78
C ALA A 28 14.89 -11.74 -6.24
N ASN A 29 16.09 -12.20 -6.63
CA ASN A 29 16.54 -12.26 -8.00
C ASN A 29 15.33 -12.63 -8.86
N GLU A 30 15.09 -11.91 -9.96
CA GLU A 30 14.31 -12.41 -11.08
C GLU A 30 15.10 -13.58 -11.67
N GLU A 31 15.17 -14.70 -10.95
CA GLU A 31 15.56 -15.97 -11.50
C GLU A 31 14.62 -16.17 -12.67
N HIS A 32 15.18 -16.23 -13.84
CA HIS A 32 14.45 -16.51 -15.06
C HIS A 32 13.88 -17.92 -14.92
N ILE A 33 12.66 -17.99 -14.32
CA ILE A 33 11.97 -19.25 -14.07
C ILE A 33 11.71 -19.86 -15.44
N ASP A 34 12.33 -20.99 -15.72
CA ASP A 34 12.15 -21.71 -16.96
C ASP A 34 10.71 -22.26 -17.11
N GLU A 35 10.35 -22.66 -18.32
CA GLU A 35 9.00 -23.15 -18.61
C GLU A 35 8.66 -24.42 -17.81
N LYS A 36 9.65 -25.27 -17.56
CA LYS A 36 9.49 -26.50 -16.79
C LYS A 36 9.15 -26.22 -15.35
N GLU A 37 9.82 -25.25 -14.73
CA GLU A 37 9.55 -24.83 -13.35
C GLU A 37 8.21 -24.09 -13.23
N ARG A 38 7.82 -23.28 -14.22
CA ARG A 38 6.47 -22.69 -14.28
C ARG A 38 5.39 -23.75 -14.30
N LYS A 39 5.52 -24.76 -15.17
CA LYS A 39 4.59 -25.90 -15.24
C LYS A 39 4.56 -26.70 -13.94
N ARG A 40 5.72 -26.96 -13.35
CA ARG A 40 5.79 -27.65 -12.06
C ARG A 40 5.03 -26.89 -10.96
N ARG A 41 5.24 -25.60 -10.84
CA ARG A 41 4.53 -24.74 -9.85
C ARG A 41 3.03 -24.69 -10.13
N PHE A 42 2.64 -24.58 -11.38
CA PHE A 42 1.24 -24.62 -11.78
C PHE A 42 0.56 -25.94 -11.39
N ASN A 43 1.18 -27.07 -11.72
CA ASN A 43 0.65 -28.39 -11.37
C ASN A 43 0.55 -28.55 -9.85
N LEU A 44 1.52 -28.09 -9.09
CA LEU A 44 1.47 -28.10 -7.62
C LEU A 44 0.32 -27.25 -7.10
N THR A 45 0.07 -26.09 -7.71
CA THR A 45 -1.06 -25.21 -7.35
C THR A 45 -2.41 -25.92 -7.58
N ILE A 46 -2.55 -26.59 -8.72
CA ILE A 46 -3.76 -27.40 -9.04
C ILE A 46 -3.94 -28.55 -8.06
N GLU A 47 -2.86 -29.28 -7.76
CA GLU A 47 -2.91 -30.44 -6.84
C GLU A 47 -3.27 -30.01 -5.41
N ASN A 48 -2.66 -28.94 -4.91
CA ASN A 48 -2.99 -28.39 -3.59
C ASN A 48 -4.46 -27.96 -3.51
N ALA A 49 -5.00 -27.38 -4.57
CA ALA A 49 -6.40 -26.99 -4.62
C ALA A 49 -7.32 -28.22 -4.59
N ARG A 50 -6.95 -29.31 -5.28
CA ARG A 50 -7.70 -30.57 -5.27
C ARG A 50 -7.74 -31.16 -3.87
N LEU A 51 -6.58 -31.33 -3.25
CA LEU A 51 -6.48 -31.84 -1.89
C LEU A 51 -7.27 -31.01 -0.87
N PHE A 52 -7.21 -29.68 -1.01
CA PHE A 52 -7.94 -28.79 -0.13
C PHE A 52 -9.47 -28.93 -0.28
N ILE A 53 -10.01 -28.96 -1.50
CA ILE A 53 -11.47 -29.06 -1.71
C ILE A 53 -12.00 -30.44 -1.30
N GLU A 54 -11.22 -31.51 -1.53
CA GLU A 54 -11.55 -32.86 -1.07
C GLU A 54 -11.56 -32.94 0.46
N GLY A 55 -10.52 -32.42 1.12
CA GLY A 55 -10.46 -32.32 2.57
C GLY A 55 -11.61 -31.50 3.16
N HIS A 56 -11.96 -30.39 2.51
CA HIS A 56 -13.10 -29.56 2.91
C HIS A 56 -14.43 -30.32 2.85
N ARG A 57 -14.67 -31.07 1.78
CA ARG A 57 -15.90 -31.89 1.62
C ARG A 57 -16.01 -33.00 2.66
N ASN A 58 -14.87 -33.65 2.94
CA ASN A 58 -14.83 -34.74 3.89
C ASN A 58 -14.93 -34.27 5.35
N GLY A 59 -14.50 -33.05 5.63
CA GLY A 59 -14.41 -32.52 6.99
C GLY A 59 -15.67 -31.82 7.52
N SER A 60 -16.75 -31.70 6.73
CA SER A 60 -17.99 -31.00 7.11
C SER A 60 -17.79 -29.60 7.67
N PHE A 61 -16.85 -28.83 7.09
CA PHE A 61 -16.55 -27.46 7.51
C PHE A 61 -17.63 -26.47 7.08
N SER A 62 -17.92 -25.47 7.92
CA SER A 62 -18.96 -24.47 7.69
C SER A 62 -18.54 -23.28 6.82
N PHE A 63 -17.22 -23.08 6.57
CA PHE A 63 -16.74 -21.97 5.76
C PHE A 63 -16.81 -22.29 4.25
N THR A 64 -16.92 -21.26 3.42
CA THR A 64 -16.85 -21.40 1.96
C THR A 64 -15.39 -21.50 1.52
N PRO A 65 -14.96 -22.57 0.84
CA PRO A 65 -13.59 -22.69 0.37
C PRO A 65 -13.34 -21.74 -0.79
N ILE A 66 -12.19 -21.05 -0.78
CA ILE A 66 -11.71 -20.21 -1.87
C ILE A 66 -10.48 -20.88 -2.50
N GLY A 67 -10.55 -21.14 -3.79
CA GLY A 67 -9.43 -21.68 -4.56
C GLY A 67 -8.46 -20.56 -4.98
N ALA A 68 -7.20 -20.63 -4.56
CA ALA A 68 -6.17 -19.65 -4.90
C ALA A 68 -5.51 -19.99 -6.24
N ALA A 69 -6.02 -19.41 -7.33
CA ALA A 69 -5.51 -19.61 -8.67
C ALA A 69 -4.28 -18.73 -8.94
N GLN A 70 -3.27 -19.29 -9.60
CA GLN A 70 -2.07 -18.61 -10.04
C GLN A 70 -1.73 -18.97 -11.49
N GLY A 71 -1.07 -18.06 -12.17
CA GLY A 71 -0.61 -18.23 -13.54
C GLY A 71 0.53 -17.26 -13.83
N TRP A 72 1.01 -17.25 -15.08
CA TRP A 72 2.06 -16.34 -15.55
C TRP A 72 1.63 -15.51 -16.78
N ASP A 73 0.48 -15.86 -17.37
CA ASP A 73 -0.13 -15.16 -18.51
C ASP A 73 -1.66 -15.33 -18.48
N PRO A 74 -2.42 -14.58 -19.29
CA PRO A 74 -3.87 -14.67 -19.32
C PRO A 74 -4.43 -16.09 -19.53
N ASN A 75 -3.79 -16.90 -20.38
CA ASN A 75 -4.24 -18.24 -20.68
C ASN A 75 -4.03 -19.21 -19.53
N SER A 76 -2.90 -19.13 -18.85
CA SER A 76 -2.62 -19.98 -17.67
C SER A 76 -3.57 -19.67 -16.52
N TYR A 77 -3.93 -18.39 -16.27
CA TYR A 77 -4.95 -18.04 -15.30
C TYR A 77 -6.33 -18.58 -15.70
N ALA A 78 -6.74 -18.44 -16.97
CA ALA A 78 -8.01 -18.98 -17.44
C ALA A 78 -8.06 -20.50 -17.29
N SER A 79 -6.98 -21.21 -17.64
CA SER A 79 -6.88 -22.67 -17.46
C SER A 79 -6.97 -23.07 -15.99
N CYS A 80 -6.30 -22.35 -15.09
CA CYS A 80 -6.37 -22.62 -13.65
C CYS A 80 -7.79 -22.44 -13.10
N VAL A 81 -8.48 -21.38 -13.51
CA VAL A 81 -9.87 -21.11 -13.10
C VAL A 81 -10.81 -22.20 -13.62
N ASP A 82 -10.65 -22.65 -14.88
CA ASP A 82 -11.49 -23.70 -15.45
C ASP A 82 -11.28 -25.04 -14.69
N GLU A 83 -10.04 -25.43 -14.38
CA GLU A 83 -9.76 -26.60 -13.54
C GLU A 83 -10.40 -26.49 -12.15
N TYR A 84 -10.32 -25.32 -11.51
CA TYR A 84 -10.94 -25.13 -10.20
C TYR A 84 -12.46 -25.24 -10.24
N GLN A 85 -13.09 -24.74 -11.30
CA GLN A 85 -14.53 -24.90 -11.52
C GLN A 85 -14.93 -26.36 -11.74
N ARG A 86 -14.09 -27.17 -12.41
CA ARG A 86 -14.30 -28.62 -12.56
C ARG A 86 -14.19 -29.35 -11.22
N MET A 87 -13.30 -28.89 -10.34
CA MET A 87 -13.20 -29.39 -8.96
C MET A 87 -14.37 -28.98 -8.07
N GLY A 88 -15.22 -28.02 -8.52
CA GLY A 88 -16.39 -27.54 -7.80
C GLY A 88 -16.19 -26.31 -6.92
N TYR A 89 -15.11 -25.57 -7.13
CA TYR A 89 -14.99 -24.26 -6.50
C TYR A 89 -16.00 -23.27 -7.11
N SER A 90 -16.77 -22.63 -6.24
CA SER A 90 -17.69 -21.52 -6.60
C SER A 90 -17.09 -20.14 -6.27
N TYR A 91 -15.96 -20.11 -5.59
CA TYR A 91 -15.24 -18.89 -5.26
C TYR A 91 -13.74 -19.09 -5.52
N ILE A 92 -13.18 -18.27 -6.41
CA ILE A 92 -11.81 -18.42 -6.89
C ILE A 92 -11.09 -17.09 -6.74
N ALA A 93 -9.91 -17.11 -6.12
CA ALA A 93 -9.06 -15.95 -5.93
C ALA A 93 -7.88 -15.96 -6.89
N LEU A 94 -7.63 -14.87 -7.58
CA LEU A 94 -6.47 -14.69 -8.47
C LEU A 94 -5.30 -14.10 -7.68
N GLY A 95 -4.23 -14.85 -7.52
CA GLY A 95 -3.02 -14.45 -6.81
C GLY A 95 -1.88 -14.06 -7.75
N GLY A 96 -0.78 -13.51 -7.18
CA GLY A 96 0.42 -13.17 -7.94
C GLY A 96 0.37 -11.83 -8.70
N LEU A 97 -0.72 -11.05 -8.59
CA LEU A 97 -0.99 -9.87 -9.41
C LEU A 97 -0.50 -8.53 -8.84
N VAL A 98 0.08 -8.53 -7.64
CA VAL A 98 0.45 -7.28 -6.92
C VAL A 98 1.43 -6.41 -7.71
N ARG A 99 2.35 -7.03 -8.48
CA ARG A 99 3.36 -6.35 -9.30
C ARG A 99 2.90 -6.05 -10.72
N SER A 100 1.77 -6.61 -11.15
CA SER A 100 1.22 -6.41 -12.48
C SER A 100 0.65 -5.01 -12.65
N THR A 101 0.74 -4.48 -13.85
CA THR A 101 0.07 -3.24 -14.24
C THR A 101 -1.45 -3.44 -14.29
N THR A 102 -2.21 -2.35 -14.22
CA THR A 102 -3.67 -2.41 -14.36
C THR A 102 -4.11 -3.04 -15.69
N SER A 103 -3.38 -2.76 -16.78
CA SER A 103 -3.67 -3.32 -18.11
C SER A 103 -3.45 -4.84 -18.17
N GLU A 104 -2.37 -5.34 -17.56
CA GLU A 104 -2.11 -6.78 -17.48
C GLU A 104 -3.18 -7.50 -16.66
N ILE A 105 -3.59 -6.92 -15.54
CA ILE A 105 -4.67 -7.47 -14.71
C ILE A 105 -5.98 -7.54 -15.49
N ILE A 106 -6.32 -6.47 -16.24
CA ILE A 106 -7.53 -6.46 -17.09
C ILE A 106 -7.45 -7.56 -18.15
N GLY A 107 -6.29 -7.73 -18.83
CA GLY A 107 -6.10 -8.79 -19.82
C GLY A 107 -6.29 -10.19 -19.23
N ILE A 108 -5.79 -10.43 -18.01
CA ILE A 108 -6.02 -11.68 -17.27
C ILE A 108 -7.51 -11.86 -16.95
N LEU A 109 -8.16 -10.83 -16.42
CA LEU A 109 -9.59 -10.90 -16.09
C LEU A 109 -10.47 -11.11 -17.32
N GLU A 110 -10.11 -10.54 -18.47
CA GLU A 110 -10.80 -10.78 -19.75
C GLU A 110 -10.69 -12.23 -20.21
N ALA A 111 -9.52 -12.85 -20.09
CA ALA A 111 -9.33 -14.26 -20.38
C ALA A 111 -10.12 -15.16 -19.43
N VAL A 112 -10.05 -14.86 -18.12
CA VAL A 112 -10.80 -15.59 -17.08
C VAL A 112 -12.31 -15.43 -17.27
N SER A 113 -12.81 -14.25 -17.66
CA SER A 113 -14.23 -14.00 -17.85
C SER A 113 -14.85 -14.89 -18.95
N LYS A 114 -14.06 -15.28 -19.96
CA LYS A 114 -14.51 -16.15 -21.07
C LYS A 114 -14.78 -17.59 -20.61
N VAL A 115 -14.05 -18.08 -19.60
CA VAL A 115 -14.20 -19.44 -19.07
C VAL A 115 -15.00 -19.49 -17.77
N ARG A 116 -15.26 -18.34 -17.16
CA ARG A 116 -15.98 -18.25 -15.90
C ARG A 116 -17.43 -18.68 -16.02
N LYS A 117 -17.84 -19.68 -15.25
CA LYS A 117 -19.23 -20.14 -15.20
C LYS A 117 -20.11 -19.15 -14.42
N ARG A 118 -21.38 -19.08 -14.80
CA ARG A 118 -22.36 -18.30 -14.06
C ARG A 118 -22.42 -18.75 -12.60
N GLY A 119 -22.35 -17.82 -11.66
CA GLY A 119 -22.32 -18.11 -10.22
C GLY A 119 -20.93 -18.26 -9.61
N THR A 120 -19.86 -18.43 -10.40
CA THR A 120 -18.51 -18.39 -9.88
C THR A 120 -18.12 -16.96 -9.51
N LYS A 121 -17.77 -16.74 -8.25
CA LYS A 121 -17.26 -15.47 -7.71
C LYS A 121 -15.75 -15.39 -7.91
N LEU A 122 -15.24 -14.21 -8.23
CA LEU A 122 -13.82 -13.95 -8.34
C LEU A 122 -13.36 -12.98 -7.24
N HIS A 123 -12.23 -13.28 -6.65
CA HIS A 123 -11.48 -12.39 -5.76
C HIS A 123 -10.14 -12.06 -6.39
N VAL A 124 -9.61 -10.85 -6.20
CA VAL A 124 -8.27 -10.49 -6.65
C VAL A 124 -7.41 -10.14 -5.45
N PHE A 125 -6.39 -10.98 -5.18
CA PHE A 125 -5.54 -10.81 -4.02
C PHE A 125 -4.58 -9.62 -4.14
N GLY A 126 -4.54 -8.81 -3.08
CA GLY A 126 -3.55 -7.75 -2.89
C GLY A 126 -3.68 -6.55 -3.82
N VAL A 127 -4.76 -6.49 -4.62
CA VAL A 127 -4.94 -5.45 -5.63
C VAL A 127 -6.29 -4.76 -5.46
N ALA A 128 -6.26 -3.49 -5.06
CA ALA A 128 -7.40 -2.58 -5.15
C ALA A 128 -6.98 -1.35 -5.97
N ARG A 129 -7.35 -1.34 -7.24
CA ARG A 129 -7.14 -0.22 -8.17
C ARG A 129 -8.45 0.55 -8.24
N ALA A 130 -8.58 1.63 -7.47
CA ALA A 130 -9.84 2.37 -7.33
C ALA A 130 -10.38 2.86 -8.68
N ASP A 131 -9.49 3.32 -9.55
CA ASP A 131 -9.75 3.76 -10.92
C ASP A 131 -10.17 2.66 -11.91
N ALA A 132 -9.94 1.40 -11.56
CA ALA A 132 -10.28 0.24 -12.39
C ALA A 132 -11.36 -0.67 -11.79
N LEU A 133 -11.91 -0.35 -10.62
CA LEU A 133 -12.87 -1.21 -9.92
C LEU A 133 -14.12 -1.50 -10.74
N GLU A 134 -14.68 -0.51 -11.43
CA GLU A 134 -15.84 -0.70 -12.30
C GLU A 134 -15.56 -1.71 -13.41
N ARG A 135 -14.37 -1.63 -14.01
CA ARG A 135 -13.94 -2.59 -15.03
C ARG A 135 -13.75 -3.98 -14.42
N PHE A 136 -13.17 -4.10 -13.24
CA PHE A 136 -13.03 -5.39 -12.54
C PHE A 136 -14.39 -6.01 -12.25
N ILE A 137 -15.35 -5.23 -11.75
CA ILE A 137 -16.72 -5.69 -11.50
C ILE A 137 -17.37 -6.18 -12.79
N SER A 138 -17.26 -5.43 -13.90
CA SER A 138 -17.81 -5.83 -15.20
C SER A 138 -17.22 -7.15 -15.73
N LEU A 139 -16.00 -7.50 -15.34
CA LEU A 139 -15.31 -8.75 -15.65
C LEU A 139 -15.58 -9.87 -14.63
N GLY A 140 -16.44 -9.63 -13.65
CA GLY A 140 -16.92 -10.64 -12.70
C GLY A 140 -16.17 -10.71 -11.38
N VAL A 141 -15.31 -9.73 -11.06
CA VAL A 141 -14.70 -9.62 -9.74
C VAL A 141 -15.76 -9.27 -8.71
N SER A 142 -15.86 -10.07 -7.66
CA SER A 142 -16.83 -9.91 -6.58
C SER A 142 -16.21 -9.27 -5.33
N SER A 143 -14.90 -9.41 -5.15
CA SER A 143 -14.19 -8.80 -4.03
C SER A 143 -12.71 -8.61 -4.34
N VAL A 144 -12.09 -7.70 -3.62
CA VAL A 144 -10.65 -7.42 -3.64
C VAL A 144 -10.16 -7.19 -2.22
N ASP A 145 -8.89 -7.43 -1.96
CA ASP A 145 -8.20 -6.98 -0.76
C ASP A 145 -6.96 -6.17 -1.14
N SER A 146 -6.62 -5.19 -0.35
CA SER A 146 -5.36 -4.49 -0.53
C SER A 146 -4.98 -3.67 0.69
N ALA A 147 -3.75 -3.77 1.10
CA ALA A 147 -3.14 -2.82 2.03
C ALA A 147 -2.56 -1.57 1.31
N GLY A 148 -2.75 -1.43 0.00
CA GLY A 148 -2.11 -0.39 -0.81
C GLY A 148 -2.44 1.02 -0.33
N MET A 149 -3.71 1.34 -0.11
CA MET A 149 -4.14 2.66 0.39
C MET A 149 -3.62 2.93 1.80
N LEU A 150 -3.69 1.93 2.69
CA LEU A 150 -3.17 2.02 4.05
C LEU A 150 -1.64 2.23 4.03
N ARG A 151 -0.92 1.44 3.25
CA ARG A 151 0.53 1.59 3.09
C ARG A 151 0.89 2.95 2.52
N GLN A 152 0.16 3.45 1.53
CA GLN A 152 0.37 4.78 0.97
C GLN A 152 0.13 5.88 2.02
N ALA A 153 -0.94 5.78 2.82
CA ALA A 153 -1.19 6.71 3.91
C ALA A 153 -0.05 6.75 4.94
N TRP A 154 0.58 5.62 5.23
CA TRP A 154 1.64 5.52 6.25
C TRP A 154 3.05 5.76 5.70
N LEU A 155 3.38 5.21 4.54
CA LEU A 155 4.76 5.16 4.03
C LEU A 155 5.07 6.27 3.03
N SER A 156 4.08 6.74 2.27
CA SER A 156 4.31 7.79 1.29
C SER A 156 4.53 9.16 1.97
N SER A 157 5.49 9.92 1.48
CA SER A 157 5.71 11.31 1.90
C SER A 157 4.75 12.29 1.23
N SER A 158 4.02 11.84 0.20
CA SER A 158 3.07 12.69 -0.53
C SER A 158 1.96 11.85 -1.15
N SER A 159 0.84 12.47 -1.53
CA SER A 159 -0.33 11.77 -2.07
C SER A 159 -0.81 10.63 -1.15
N ASN A 160 -0.79 10.89 0.13
CA ASN A 160 -1.06 9.93 1.21
C ASN A 160 -2.36 10.21 1.96
N TYR A 161 -3.19 11.10 1.42
CA TYR A 161 -4.53 11.40 1.89
C TYR A 161 -5.49 11.46 0.69
N TYR A 162 -6.62 10.76 0.77
CA TYR A 162 -7.66 10.72 -0.26
C TYR A 162 -8.89 11.45 0.23
N SER A 163 -9.45 12.31 -0.61
CA SER A 163 -10.79 12.87 -0.40
C SER A 163 -11.87 11.93 -0.97
N PRO A 164 -13.15 12.10 -0.58
CA PRO A 164 -14.24 11.26 -1.08
C PRO A 164 -14.41 11.26 -2.61
N ASP A 165 -14.04 12.35 -3.26
CA ASP A 165 -14.03 12.51 -4.72
C ASP A 165 -12.74 11.97 -5.38
N MET A 166 -12.00 11.12 -4.67
CA MET A 166 -10.76 10.47 -5.12
C MET A 166 -9.59 11.41 -5.46
N ASN A 167 -9.65 12.67 -5.06
CA ASN A 167 -8.50 13.55 -5.16
C ASN A 167 -7.40 13.17 -4.16
N HIS A 168 -6.15 13.24 -4.62
CA HIS A 168 -4.98 12.94 -3.81
C HIS A 168 -4.42 14.20 -3.17
N TYR A 169 -4.26 14.18 -1.86
CA TYR A 169 -3.63 15.23 -1.07
C TYR A 169 -2.39 14.72 -0.34
N THR A 170 -1.63 15.62 0.23
CA THR A 170 -0.50 15.33 1.08
C THR A 170 -0.86 15.69 2.51
N ALA A 171 -1.03 14.70 3.38
CA ALA A 171 -1.24 14.92 4.80
C ALA A 171 -0.03 15.65 5.41
N ILE A 172 -0.30 16.64 6.25
CA ILE A 172 0.74 17.40 6.94
C ILE A 172 1.18 16.57 8.14
N ARG A 173 2.36 15.98 8.04
CA ARG A 173 2.93 15.20 9.14
C ARG A 173 3.76 16.09 10.04
N VAL A 174 3.46 16.06 11.32
CA VAL A 174 4.23 16.70 12.39
C VAL A 174 4.89 15.58 13.21
N PRO A 175 6.12 15.12 12.82
CA PRO A 175 6.77 14.03 13.53
C PRO A 175 7.07 14.42 14.98
N PRO A 176 6.89 13.51 15.97
CA PRO A 176 7.20 13.80 17.35
C PRO A 176 8.66 14.18 17.56
N ALA A 177 8.93 15.23 18.33
CA ALA A 177 10.28 15.68 18.69
C ALA A 177 11.08 14.57 19.40
N GLU A 178 10.39 13.63 20.07
CA GLU A 178 10.98 12.51 20.76
C GLU A 178 11.88 11.63 19.85
N GLY A 179 11.55 11.54 18.58
CA GLY A 179 12.36 10.83 17.57
C GLY A 179 13.80 11.38 17.44
N LYS A 180 14.05 12.63 17.84
CA LYS A 180 15.37 13.28 17.83
C LYS A 180 16.07 13.29 19.20
N LYS A 181 15.41 12.94 20.29
CA LYS A 181 15.91 13.06 21.68
C LYS A 181 17.29 12.45 21.90
N LYS A 182 17.60 11.34 21.24
CA LYS A 182 18.90 10.65 21.38
C LYS A 182 20.06 11.34 20.65
N ASN A 183 19.79 12.29 19.77
CA ASN A 183 20.74 12.87 18.84
C ASN A 183 20.99 14.37 19.06
N ILE A 184 20.37 14.97 20.08
CA ILE A 184 20.45 16.41 20.38
C ILE A 184 20.60 16.63 21.88
N SER A 185 21.08 17.81 22.30
CA SER A 185 21.21 18.20 23.70
C SER A 185 19.84 18.37 24.37
N SER A 186 19.82 18.35 25.72
CA SER A 186 18.59 18.55 26.51
C SER A 186 17.91 19.87 26.21
N ASP A 187 18.67 20.95 25.98
CA ASP A 187 18.10 22.26 25.73
C ASP A 187 17.59 22.39 24.30
N GLU A 188 18.28 21.82 23.32
CA GLU A 188 17.75 21.71 21.94
C GLU A 188 16.47 20.89 21.91
N TYR A 189 16.40 19.82 22.68
CA TYR A 189 15.17 19.02 22.79
C TYR A 189 14.00 19.80 23.36
N LYS A 190 14.21 20.60 24.43
CA LYS A 190 13.18 21.48 24.99
C LYS A 190 12.67 22.51 23.96
N VAL A 191 13.61 23.08 23.18
CA VAL A 191 13.25 24.01 22.10
C VAL A 191 12.43 23.30 21.02
N LEU A 192 12.82 22.08 20.64
CA LEU A 192 12.12 21.29 19.63
C LEU A 192 10.69 20.94 20.05
N LEU A 193 10.48 20.54 21.31
CA LEU A 193 9.16 20.29 21.89
C LEU A 193 8.26 21.53 21.84
N LYS A 194 8.80 22.72 22.18
CA LYS A 194 8.04 23.96 22.03
C LYS A 194 7.66 24.26 20.59
N LYS A 195 8.55 23.99 19.62
CA LYS A 195 8.27 24.18 18.20
C LYS A 195 7.25 23.19 17.67
N GLU A 196 7.25 21.94 18.14
CA GLU A 196 6.21 20.95 17.86
C GLU A 196 4.84 21.45 18.30
N ALA A 197 4.72 21.85 19.57
CA ALA A 197 3.47 22.39 20.12
C ALA A 197 2.97 23.62 19.35
N ILE A 198 3.88 24.55 18.99
CA ILE A 198 3.53 25.72 18.17
C ILE A 198 3.04 25.30 16.78
N CYS A 199 3.64 24.27 16.17
CA CYS A 199 3.24 23.76 14.86
C CYS A 199 1.82 23.18 14.93
N LEU A 200 1.56 22.25 15.84
CA LEU A 200 0.26 21.61 16.05
C LEU A 200 -0.84 22.64 16.37
N ASN A 201 -0.60 23.52 17.35
CA ASN A 201 -1.56 24.56 17.71
C ASN A 201 -1.86 25.51 16.54
N SER A 202 -0.86 25.75 15.68
CA SER A 202 -1.06 26.61 14.51
C SER A 202 -1.94 25.96 13.44
N LEU A 203 -1.86 24.66 13.27
CA LEU A 203 -2.75 23.91 12.39
C LEU A 203 -4.19 23.97 12.90
N ARG A 204 -4.39 23.75 14.20
CA ARG A 204 -5.71 23.87 14.85
C ARG A 204 -6.26 25.30 14.75
N ASP A 205 -5.45 26.30 15.08
CA ASP A 205 -5.85 27.73 14.98
C ASP A 205 -6.23 28.11 13.54
N TYR A 206 -5.53 27.56 12.55
CA TYR A 206 -5.90 27.75 11.16
C TYR A 206 -7.22 27.06 10.81
N ASP A 207 -7.45 25.86 11.29
CA ASP A 207 -8.70 25.14 11.04
C ASP A 207 -9.92 25.87 11.64
N TYR A 208 -9.75 26.48 12.82
CA TYR A 208 -10.74 27.34 13.47
C TYR A 208 -10.82 28.78 12.90
N GLY A 209 -10.01 29.12 11.90
CA GLY A 209 -10.01 30.47 11.30
C GLY A 209 -9.32 31.56 12.13
N ARG A 210 -8.55 31.19 13.17
CA ARG A 210 -7.89 32.17 14.07
C ARG A 210 -6.61 32.75 13.50
N ILE A 211 -5.96 32.05 12.57
CA ILE A 211 -4.76 32.54 11.86
C ILE A 211 -4.85 32.29 10.36
N SER A 212 -4.05 33.04 9.58
CA SER A 212 -4.01 32.88 8.14
C SER A 212 -3.30 31.57 7.72
N LEU A 213 -3.58 31.11 6.48
CA LEU A 213 -2.92 29.98 5.86
C LEU A 213 -1.40 30.17 5.81
N GLU A 214 -0.94 31.36 5.43
CA GLU A 214 0.47 31.68 5.30
C GLU A 214 1.20 31.55 6.64
N LYS A 215 0.56 31.98 7.73
CA LYS A 215 1.11 31.89 9.08
C LYS A 215 1.19 30.44 9.56
N ALA A 216 0.16 29.62 9.32
CA ALA A 216 0.16 28.20 9.64
C ALA A 216 1.24 27.46 8.83
N LEU A 217 1.25 27.65 7.50
CA LEU A 217 2.22 27.02 6.61
C LEU A 217 3.67 27.40 6.97
N ALA A 218 3.93 28.67 7.32
CA ALA A 218 5.26 29.08 7.74
C ALA A 218 5.74 28.31 8.99
N ARG A 219 4.87 28.12 9.99
CA ARG A 219 5.21 27.38 11.21
C ARG A 219 5.44 25.90 10.94
N VAL A 220 4.62 25.27 10.08
CA VAL A 220 4.85 23.90 9.62
C VAL A 220 6.20 23.76 8.96
N MET A 221 6.55 24.67 8.03
CA MET A 221 7.83 24.62 7.31
C MET A 221 9.04 24.86 8.21
N ILE A 222 8.92 25.70 9.24
CA ILE A 222 9.98 25.89 10.25
C ILE A 222 10.20 24.58 10.99
N TYR A 223 9.14 23.90 11.42
CA TYR A 223 9.25 22.65 12.12
C TYR A 223 9.77 21.51 11.23
N ASP A 224 9.27 21.41 9.99
CA ASP A 224 9.76 20.49 8.96
C ASP A 224 11.28 20.57 8.82
N LYS A 225 11.83 21.80 8.68
CA LYS A 225 13.27 22.02 8.59
C LYS A 225 14.03 21.55 9.83
N LEU A 226 13.51 21.81 11.04
CA LEU A 226 14.11 21.35 12.30
C LEU A 226 14.13 19.82 12.41
N MET A 227 13.14 19.16 11.83
CA MET A 227 13.05 17.70 11.77
C MET A 227 13.90 17.08 10.63
N GLY A 228 14.56 17.90 9.81
CA GLY A 228 15.44 17.48 8.71
C GLY A 228 14.77 17.44 7.36
N GLY A 229 13.57 18.02 7.23
CA GLY A 229 12.90 18.23 5.96
C GLY A 229 13.63 19.27 5.10
N ASN A 230 13.51 19.12 3.78
CA ASN A 230 14.14 19.99 2.78
C ASN A 230 13.18 21.04 2.19
N GLY A 231 11.97 21.11 2.71
CA GLY A 231 10.95 22.06 2.23
C GLY A 231 10.26 21.69 0.92
N SER A 232 10.58 20.55 0.29
CA SER A 232 10.02 20.13 -1.00
C SER A 232 8.49 19.94 -0.97
N LEU A 233 7.91 19.70 0.20
CA LEU A 233 6.47 19.50 0.37
C LEU A 233 5.66 20.79 0.53
N ARG A 234 6.30 21.97 0.61
CA ARG A 234 5.63 23.25 0.84
C ARG A 234 4.42 23.49 -0.08
N ARG A 235 4.58 23.26 -1.39
CA ARG A 235 3.48 23.47 -2.37
C ARG A 235 2.33 22.51 -2.14
N LYS A 236 2.64 21.24 -1.80
CA LYS A 236 1.65 20.20 -1.53
C LYS A 236 0.90 20.48 -0.23
N TYR A 237 1.60 20.88 0.83
CA TYR A 237 0.99 21.29 2.09
C TYR A 237 0.11 22.53 1.92
N LYS A 238 0.57 23.52 1.12
CA LYS A 238 -0.26 24.68 0.81
C LYS A 238 -1.58 24.28 0.16
N ARG A 239 -1.55 23.37 -0.84
CA ARG A 239 -2.76 22.86 -1.49
C ARG A 239 -3.69 22.16 -0.47
N THR A 240 -3.17 21.26 0.37
CA THR A 240 -3.96 20.56 1.39
C THR A 240 -4.62 21.55 2.35
N LEU A 241 -3.90 22.56 2.82
CA LEU A 241 -4.47 23.59 3.69
C LEU A 241 -5.51 24.46 2.97
N THR A 242 -5.27 24.83 1.71
CA THR A 242 -6.22 25.63 0.93
C THR A 242 -7.54 24.91 0.73
N ASP A 243 -7.48 23.65 0.30
CA ASP A 243 -8.65 22.87 -0.10
C ASP A 243 -9.40 22.25 1.09
N LYS A 244 -8.74 22.12 2.24
CA LYS A 244 -9.32 21.55 3.50
C LYS A 244 -10.12 20.26 3.28
N PRO A 245 -9.54 19.20 2.70
CA PRO A 245 -10.27 18.00 2.32
C PRO A 245 -10.98 17.30 3.50
N TRP A 246 -10.48 17.45 4.73
CA TRP A 246 -11.13 16.93 5.92
C TRP A 246 -12.49 17.57 6.20
N LYS A 247 -12.71 18.83 5.81
CA LYS A 247 -14.00 19.51 5.98
C LYS A 247 -15.05 19.07 4.96
N GLN A 248 -14.61 18.52 3.84
CA GLN A 248 -15.47 18.02 2.76
C GLN A 248 -15.83 16.55 2.95
N CYS A 249 -15.09 15.82 3.80
CA CYS A 249 -15.33 14.41 4.04
C CYS A 249 -16.52 14.20 5.00
N PRO A 250 -17.53 13.40 4.61
CA PRO A 250 -18.69 13.14 5.45
C PRO A 250 -18.44 12.08 6.54
N CYS A 251 -17.26 11.44 6.58
CA CYS A 251 -17.01 10.39 7.55
C CYS A 251 -16.89 10.95 8.97
N ARG A 252 -17.33 10.14 9.94
CA ARG A 252 -17.32 10.53 11.34
C ARG A 252 -15.93 10.94 11.85
N LEU A 253 -14.88 10.23 11.42
CA LEU A 253 -13.51 10.56 11.82
C LEU A 253 -13.13 11.99 11.44
N CYS A 254 -13.36 12.38 10.18
CA CYS A 254 -13.07 13.75 9.72
C CYS A 254 -13.92 14.80 10.43
N GLN A 255 -15.18 14.50 10.72
CA GLN A 255 -16.10 15.41 11.41
C GLN A 255 -15.70 15.62 12.88
N ASP A 256 -15.32 14.55 13.57
CA ASP A 256 -14.98 14.60 14.99
C ASP A 256 -13.56 15.17 15.24
N THR A 257 -12.60 14.85 14.35
CA THR A 257 -11.18 15.13 14.56
C THR A 257 -10.68 16.38 13.80
N GLY A 258 -11.36 16.79 12.73
CA GLY A 258 -10.97 17.94 11.93
C GLY A 258 -9.57 17.78 11.32
N ILE A 259 -8.72 18.79 11.48
CA ILE A 259 -7.34 18.79 10.94
C ILE A 259 -6.38 17.82 11.66
N ASP A 260 -6.76 17.29 12.82
CA ASP A 260 -5.94 16.37 13.64
C ASP A 260 -6.03 14.90 13.18
N ILE A 261 -6.52 14.63 11.98
CA ILE A 261 -6.63 13.29 11.36
C ILE A 261 -5.27 12.64 11.14
#